data_c8f9d5ab83732c0b5aa7cf6757417059
#
_entry.id   c8f9d5ab83732c0b5aa7cf6757417059
#
_cell.length_a   1.000
_cell.length_b   1.000
_cell.length_c   1.000
_cell.angle_alpha   90.00
_cell.angle_beta   90.00
_cell.angle_gamma   90.00
#
_symmetry.space_group_name_H-M   'P 1'
#
loop_
_entity.id
_entity.type
_entity.pdbx_description
1 polymer ?
#
loop_
_entity_poly.entity_id
_entity_poly.type
_entity_poly.pdbx_seq_one_letter_code
_entity_poly.pdbx_strand_id
1 'polypeptide(L)'
;MEESTDILLKIARILISRKETVSVTETSTGGLISAGLLSVPGASSYFVGGVIPYARSVRGDLLDITKDTVDGLSPMSEEMAMSFAQNTKQKMQTDWAIAELGIAGPGGAVYGFEPGSCVVGIAGLRSSSAFIQTGKDLRNENMALFRNSALALFADVLSEVES
;
A
#
# COMPACT_ATOMS: atom_id res chain seq x y z
N MET A 1 15.36 -3.48 11.68
CA MET A 1 14.26 -3.49 12.69
C MET A 1 14.07 -2.12 13.33
N GLU A 2 15.10 -1.47 13.80
CA GLU A 2 15.04 -0.08 14.35
C GLU A 2 14.48 0.92 13.33
N GLU A 3 15.05 0.97 12.14
CA GLU A 3 14.63 1.89 11.06
C GLU A 3 13.13 1.76 10.69
N SER A 4 12.61 0.54 10.67
CA SER A 4 11.18 0.29 10.37
C SER A 4 10.27 0.79 11.52
N THR A 5 10.72 0.71 12.76
CA THR A 5 9.98 1.22 13.92
C THR A 5 9.95 2.74 13.90
N ASP A 6 11.03 3.40 13.55
CA ASP A 6 11.14 4.86 13.47
C ASP A 6 10.21 5.42 12.39
N ILE A 7 10.10 4.74 11.23
CA ILE A 7 9.17 5.12 10.16
C ILE A 7 7.72 5.06 10.64
N LEU A 8 7.33 3.99 11.33
CA LEU A 8 5.97 3.84 11.86
C LEU A 8 5.64 4.90 12.91
N LEU A 9 6.56 5.19 13.82
CA LEU A 9 6.40 6.26 14.81
C LEU A 9 6.27 7.64 14.15
N LYS A 10 7.03 7.90 13.10
CA LYS A 10 6.95 9.13 12.30
C LYS A 10 5.57 9.27 11.65
N ILE A 11 5.08 8.23 10.97
CA ILE A 11 3.74 8.22 10.35
C ILE A 11 2.66 8.50 11.39
N ALA A 12 2.66 7.76 12.49
CA ALA A 12 1.68 7.91 13.56
C ALA A 12 1.67 9.34 14.14
N ARG A 13 2.84 9.89 14.43
CA ARG A 13 2.97 11.26 14.96
C ARG A 13 2.36 12.28 14.01
N ILE A 14 2.65 12.18 12.72
CA ILE A 14 2.12 13.12 11.71
C ILE A 14 0.60 13.01 11.62
N LEU A 15 0.07 11.80 11.44
CA LEU A 15 -1.36 11.58 11.29
C LEU A 15 -2.15 12.01 12.54
N ILE A 16 -1.66 11.68 13.73
CA ILE A 16 -2.29 12.08 14.99
C ILE A 16 -2.31 13.60 15.12
N SER A 17 -1.17 14.27 14.87
CA SER A 17 -1.07 15.73 15.00
C SER A 17 -1.99 16.47 14.04
N ARG A 18 -2.18 15.93 12.82
CA ARG A 18 -3.04 16.51 11.79
C ARG A 18 -4.49 16.05 11.89
N LYS A 19 -4.79 15.08 12.75
CA LYS A 19 -6.10 14.41 12.84
C LYS A 19 -6.54 13.81 11.50
N GLU A 20 -5.58 13.27 10.77
CA GLU A 20 -5.80 12.63 9.47
C GLU A 20 -5.88 11.12 9.63
N THR A 21 -6.62 10.48 8.71
CA THR A 21 -6.89 9.04 8.72
C THR A 21 -6.28 8.36 7.51
N VAL A 22 -5.98 7.07 7.66
CA VAL A 22 -5.41 6.23 6.61
C VAL A 22 -6.13 4.88 6.51
N SER A 23 -6.28 4.41 5.28
CA SER A 23 -6.73 3.06 4.93
C SER A 23 -5.72 2.37 4.03
N VAL A 24 -5.80 1.04 3.94
CA VAL A 24 -4.83 0.24 3.20
C VAL A 24 -5.52 -0.79 2.34
N THR A 25 -5.05 -0.95 1.11
CA THR A 25 -5.29 -2.12 0.27
C THR A 25 -3.95 -2.79 0.01
N GLU A 26 -3.85 -4.05 0.36
CA GLU A 26 -2.63 -4.82 0.15
C GLU A 26 -2.96 -6.19 -0.44
N THR A 27 -2.12 -6.66 -1.34
CA THR A 27 -2.28 -7.98 -1.96
C THR A 27 -1.20 -8.93 -1.48
N SER A 28 0.01 -8.79 -2.00
CA SER A 28 1.10 -9.73 -1.68
C SER A 28 1.69 -9.54 -0.28
N THR A 29 1.54 -8.40 0.34
CA THR A 29 1.95 -8.17 1.73
C THR A 29 1.01 -8.79 2.76
N GLY A 30 -0.23 -9.13 2.37
CA GLY A 30 -1.11 -9.99 3.16
C GLY A 30 -1.51 -9.47 4.55
N GLY A 31 -1.54 -8.16 4.74
CA GLY A 31 -1.86 -7.52 6.02
C GLY A 31 -0.66 -6.94 6.77
N LEU A 32 0.56 -7.09 6.26
CA LEU A 32 1.77 -6.61 6.95
C LEU A 32 1.84 -5.07 7.03
N ILE A 33 1.33 -4.35 6.04
CA ILE A 33 1.27 -2.88 6.08
C ILE A 33 0.29 -2.44 7.15
N SER A 34 -0.92 -3.00 7.15
CA SER A 34 -1.96 -2.73 8.15
C SER A 34 -1.49 -3.09 9.56
N ALA A 35 -0.87 -4.26 9.73
CA ALA A 35 -0.31 -4.69 11.01
C ALA A 35 0.77 -3.73 11.52
N GLY A 36 1.62 -3.23 10.61
CA GLY A 36 2.62 -2.21 10.95
C GLY A 36 1.98 -0.94 11.50
N LEU A 37 1.00 -0.39 10.80
CA LEU A 37 0.30 0.82 11.24
C LEU A 37 -0.43 0.63 12.57
N LEU A 38 -1.02 -0.56 12.80
CA LEU A 38 -1.70 -0.92 14.04
C LEU A 38 -0.77 -1.16 15.21
N SER A 39 0.51 -1.48 14.97
CA SER A 39 1.47 -1.80 16.02
C SER A 39 1.87 -0.61 16.89
N VAL A 40 1.58 0.62 16.45
CA VAL A 40 1.91 1.85 17.21
C VAL A 40 0.77 2.20 18.14
N PRO A 41 1.03 2.41 19.44
CA PRO A 41 0.02 2.90 20.38
C PRO A 41 -0.65 4.18 19.88
N GLY A 42 -1.96 4.25 19.97
CA GLY A 42 -2.75 5.38 19.44
C GLY A 42 -3.24 5.17 18.00
N ALA A 43 -3.03 4.01 17.41
CA ALA A 43 -3.43 3.68 16.02
C ALA A 43 -4.93 3.90 15.76
N SER A 44 -5.78 3.74 16.77
CA SER A 44 -7.23 4.00 16.65
C SER A 44 -7.57 5.46 16.28
N SER A 45 -6.64 6.37 16.43
CA SER A 45 -6.84 7.79 16.06
C SER A 45 -6.65 8.04 14.56
N TYR A 46 -5.98 7.15 13.84
CA TYR A 46 -5.65 7.36 12.42
C TYR A 46 -5.92 6.17 11.51
N PHE A 47 -5.84 4.94 11.99
CA PHE A 47 -6.03 3.76 11.15
C PHE A 47 -7.50 3.36 11.10
N VAL A 48 -8.11 3.44 9.91
CA VAL A 48 -9.53 3.13 9.72
C VAL A 48 -9.73 1.66 9.39
N GLY A 49 -8.90 1.10 8.54
CA GLY A 49 -9.02 -0.28 8.14
C GLY A 49 -8.16 -0.64 6.93
N GLY A 50 -8.14 -1.93 6.63
CA GLY A 50 -7.45 -2.46 5.47
C GLY A 50 -8.21 -3.62 4.84
N VAL A 51 -8.00 -3.83 3.54
CA VAL A 51 -8.55 -4.96 2.79
C VAL A 51 -7.44 -5.69 2.05
N ILE A 52 -7.62 -7.01 1.87
CA ILE A 52 -6.66 -7.87 1.18
C ILE A 52 -7.36 -8.52 -0.03
N PRO A 53 -7.58 -7.79 -1.12
CA PRO A 53 -8.23 -8.31 -2.33
C PRO A 53 -7.23 -9.10 -3.18
N TYR A 54 -6.71 -10.19 -2.64
CA TYR A 54 -5.65 -10.96 -3.27
C TYR A 54 -6.10 -11.59 -4.59
N ALA A 55 -7.20 -12.32 -4.57
CA ALA A 55 -7.79 -12.85 -5.80
C ALA A 55 -8.51 -11.73 -6.58
N ARG A 56 -8.40 -11.75 -7.91
CA ARG A 56 -9.10 -10.77 -8.77
C ARG A 56 -10.62 -10.78 -8.58
N SER A 57 -11.19 -11.95 -8.29
CA SER A 57 -12.64 -12.14 -8.14
C SER A 57 -13.28 -11.33 -7.00
N VAL A 58 -12.51 -10.96 -5.98
CA VAL A 58 -13.04 -10.19 -4.83
C VAL A 58 -12.80 -8.69 -4.92
N ARG A 59 -12.10 -8.21 -5.96
CA ARG A 59 -11.74 -6.79 -6.09
C ARG A 59 -12.95 -5.90 -6.35
N GLY A 60 -13.92 -6.40 -7.10
CA GLY A 60 -15.18 -5.70 -7.33
C GLY A 60 -15.96 -5.50 -6.03
N ASP A 61 -16.11 -6.57 -5.24
CA ASP A 61 -16.91 -6.52 -4.01
C ASP A 61 -16.25 -5.68 -2.91
N LEU A 62 -14.92 -5.79 -2.78
CA LEU A 62 -14.19 -5.10 -1.71
C LEU A 62 -13.84 -3.65 -2.03
N LEU A 63 -13.56 -3.33 -3.31
CA LEU A 63 -13.00 -2.04 -3.71
C LEU A 63 -13.74 -1.34 -4.85
N ASP A 64 -14.82 -1.92 -5.36
CA ASP A 64 -15.51 -1.45 -6.57
C ASP A 64 -14.59 -1.39 -7.81
N ILE A 65 -13.53 -2.20 -7.80
CA ILE A 65 -12.58 -2.30 -8.93
C ILE A 65 -13.09 -3.35 -9.92
N THR A 66 -13.67 -2.86 -10.99
CA THR A 66 -14.16 -3.66 -12.11
C THR A 66 -13.20 -3.60 -13.31
N LYS A 67 -13.49 -4.36 -14.35
CA LYS A 67 -12.72 -4.27 -15.61
C LYS A 67 -12.74 -2.84 -16.17
N ASP A 68 -13.89 -2.17 -16.09
CA ASP A 68 -14.03 -0.81 -16.63
C ASP A 68 -13.22 0.21 -15.81
N THR A 69 -13.13 0.03 -14.50
CA THR A 69 -12.35 0.90 -13.60
C THR A 69 -10.85 0.91 -13.96
N VAL A 70 -10.32 -0.22 -14.43
CA VAL A 70 -8.89 -0.40 -14.72
C VAL A 70 -8.61 -0.69 -16.20
N ASP A 71 -9.55 -0.37 -17.07
CA ASP A 71 -9.41 -0.60 -18.51
C ASP A 71 -8.17 0.13 -19.06
N GLY A 72 -7.40 -0.57 -19.87
CA GLY A 72 -6.16 -0.07 -20.46
C GLY A 72 -4.97 0.03 -19.50
N LEU A 73 -5.12 -0.29 -18.20
CA LEU A 73 -4.02 -0.27 -17.25
C LEU A 73 -3.26 -1.60 -17.23
N SER A 74 -1.92 -1.51 -17.23
CA SER A 74 -1.08 -2.69 -17.01
C SER A 74 -1.22 -3.19 -15.57
N PRO A 75 -1.30 -4.52 -15.33
CA PRO A 75 -1.52 -5.10 -14.00
C PRO A 75 -0.49 -4.67 -12.93
N MET A 76 0.75 -4.39 -13.34
CA MET A 76 1.84 -4.01 -12.44
C MET A 76 2.33 -2.59 -12.70
N SER A 77 1.45 -1.71 -13.16
CA SER A 77 1.78 -0.30 -13.36
C SER A 77 1.54 0.54 -12.10
N GLU A 78 2.24 1.65 -12.01
CA GLU A 78 2.01 2.64 -10.95
C GLU A 78 0.60 3.21 -11.04
N GLU A 79 0.06 3.38 -12.25
CA GLU A 79 -1.32 3.80 -12.50
C GLU A 79 -2.33 2.80 -11.92
N MET A 80 -2.06 1.50 -12.00
CA MET A 80 -2.89 0.47 -11.37
C MET A 80 -2.87 0.62 -9.84
N ALA A 81 -1.70 0.79 -9.23
CA ALA A 81 -1.58 1.01 -7.79
C ALA A 81 -2.30 2.30 -7.35
N MET A 82 -2.21 3.37 -8.15
CA MET A 82 -2.94 4.61 -7.89
C MET A 82 -4.45 4.44 -7.97
N SER A 83 -4.95 3.68 -8.94
CA SER A 83 -6.38 3.37 -9.03
C SER A 83 -6.87 2.64 -7.79
N PHE A 84 -6.11 1.65 -7.30
CA PHE A 84 -6.43 0.94 -6.06
C PHE A 84 -6.40 1.87 -4.85
N ALA A 85 -5.39 2.72 -4.72
CA ALA A 85 -5.28 3.66 -3.61
C ALA A 85 -6.46 4.66 -3.60
N GLN A 86 -6.82 5.22 -4.75
CA GLN A 86 -7.94 6.14 -4.88
C GLN A 86 -9.28 5.50 -4.52
N ASN A 87 -9.54 4.29 -5.02
CA ASN A 87 -10.77 3.56 -4.69
C ASN A 87 -10.84 3.18 -3.21
N THR A 88 -9.71 2.79 -2.62
CA THR A 88 -9.62 2.51 -1.18
C THR A 88 -9.95 3.75 -0.35
N LYS A 89 -9.31 4.87 -0.68
CA LYS A 89 -9.55 6.16 -0.03
C LYS A 89 -11.01 6.56 -0.09
N GLN A 90 -11.62 6.46 -1.25
CA GLN A 90 -13.01 6.82 -1.47
C GLN A 90 -13.96 5.88 -0.72
N LYS A 91 -13.74 4.57 -0.80
CA LYS A 91 -14.62 3.58 -0.17
C LYS A 91 -14.58 3.64 1.35
N MET A 92 -13.41 3.86 1.93
CA MET A 92 -13.22 3.96 3.38
C MET A 92 -13.34 5.38 3.93
N GLN A 93 -13.50 6.37 3.06
CA GLN A 93 -13.63 7.79 3.44
C GLN A 93 -12.49 8.28 4.33
N THR A 94 -11.25 7.96 3.94
CA THR A 94 -10.05 8.37 4.65
C THR A 94 -9.35 9.54 3.97
N ASP A 95 -8.48 10.24 4.70
CA ASP A 95 -7.65 11.31 4.13
C ASP A 95 -6.55 10.76 3.24
N TRP A 96 -6.04 9.58 3.60
CA TRP A 96 -4.97 8.88 2.91
C TRP A 96 -5.33 7.44 2.64
N ALA A 97 -4.78 6.88 1.56
CA ALA A 97 -4.79 5.45 1.33
C ALA A 97 -3.47 4.96 0.75
N ILE A 98 -3.06 3.78 1.19
CA ILE A 98 -1.90 3.05 0.66
C ILE A 98 -2.42 1.86 -0.13
N ALA A 99 -1.94 1.66 -1.35
CA ALA A 99 -2.19 0.44 -2.11
C ALA A 99 -0.88 -0.27 -2.44
N GLU A 100 -0.85 -1.60 -2.30
CA GLU A 100 0.27 -2.45 -2.66
C GLU A 100 -0.22 -3.60 -3.54
N LEU A 101 0.46 -3.80 -4.67
CA LEU A 101 0.26 -4.89 -5.60
C LEU A 101 1.63 -5.50 -5.92
N GLY A 102 1.82 -6.78 -5.64
CA GLY A 102 3.14 -7.37 -5.77
C GLY A 102 3.15 -8.81 -6.24
N ILE A 103 4.31 -9.25 -6.70
CA ILE A 103 4.65 -10.62 -7.07
C ILE A 103 5.74 -11.08 -6.12
N ALA A 104 5.34 -11.70 -5.01
CA ALA A 104 6.27 -12.08 -3.95
C ALA A 104 7.12 -13.31 -4.29
N GLY A 105 6.67 -14.15 -5.24
CA GLY A 105 7.35 -15.39 -5.61
C GLY A 105 7.05 -16.55 -4.63
N PRO A 106 7.84 -17.65 -4.68
CA PRO A 106 8.72 -17.99 -5.80
C PRO A 106 7.90 -18.38 -7.04
N GLY A 107 8.54 -18.42 -8.19
CA GLY A 107 7.88 -18.86 -9.42
C GLY A 107 8.41 -18.13 -10.64
N GLY A 108 7.82 -18.41 -11.79
CA GLY A 108 8.13 -17.70 -13.03
C GLY A 108 7.52 -16.29 -13.06
N ALA A 109 7.85 -15.55 -14.11
CA ALA A 109 7.27 -14.23 -14.35
C ALA A 109 5.74 -14.27 -14.44
N VAL A 110 5.11 -13.30 -13.81
CA VAL A 110 3.65 -13.08 -13.85
C VAL A 110 3.40 -11.75 -14.54
N TYR A 111 2.53 -11.74 -15.54
CA TYR A 111 2.27 -10.55 -16.38
C TYR A 111 3.55 -9.93 -16.98
N GLY A 112 4.59 -10.74 -17.22
CA GLY A 112 5.89 -10.25 -17.73
C GLY A 112 6.81 -9.65 -16.66
N PHE A 113 6.45 -9.73 -15.38
CA PHE A 113 7.26 -9.24 -14.26
C PHE A 113 7.81 -10.38 -13.42
N GLU A 114 9.08 -10.27 -13.05
CA GLU A 114 9.77 -11.25 -12.21
C GLU A 114 9.30 -11.19 -10.75
N PRO A 115 9.48 -12.27 -9.97
CA PRO A 115 9.34 -12.23 -8.53
C PRO A 115 10.15 -11.09 -7.90
N GLY A 116 9.65 -10.49 -6.84
CA GLY A 116 10.25 -9.31 -6.23
C GLY A 116 9.78 -7.98 -6.84
N SER A 117 8.89 -8.02 -7.83
CA SER A 117 8.23 -6.83 -8.37
C SER A 117 7.05 -6.41 -7.52
N CYS A 118 6.95 -5.12 -7.24
CA CYS A 118 5.84 -4.52 -6.50
C CYS A 118 5.56 -3.11 -7.00
N VAL A 119 4.31 -2.71 -7.02
CA VAL A 119 3.90 -1.32 -7.20
C VAL A 119 3.16 -0.84 -5.98
N VAL A 120 3.45 0.38 -5.57
CA VAL A 120 2.82 1.05 -4.43
C VAL A 120 2.21 2.36 -4.91
N GLY A 121 0.99 2.64 -4.47
CA GLY A 121 0.31 3.91 -4.70
C GLY A 121 -0.09 4.55 -3.36
N ILE A 122 0.11 5.84 -3.26
CA ILE A 122 -0.34 6.67 -2.14
C ILE A 122 -1.33 7.70 -2.69
N ALA A 123 -2.56 7.67 -2.21
CA ALA A 123 -3.59 8.65 -2.54
C ALA A 123 -3.91 9.50 -1.31
N GLY A 124 -3.98 10.81 -1.51
CA GLY A 124 -4.28 11.76 -0.44
C GLY A 124 -4.18 13.20 -0.93
N LEU A 125 -3.87 14.11 -0.02
CA LEU A 125 -3.64 15.51 -0.35
C LEU A 125 -2.49 15.67 -1.36
N ARG A 126 -1.50 14.80 -1.26
CA ARG A 126 -0.47 14.58 -2.27
C ARG A 126 -0.49 13.10 -2.66
N SER A 127 -0.43 12.83 -3.95
CA SER A 127 -0.35 11.47 -4.48
C SER A 127 1.06 11.14 -4.93
N SER A 128 1.46 9.90 -4.75
CA SER A 128 2.75 9.38 -5.21
C SER A 128 2.65 7.90 -5.51
N SER A 129 3.52 7.39 -6.35
CA SER A 129 3.62 5.98 -6.66
C SER A 129 5.07 5.56 -6.90
N ALA A 130 5.34 4.28 -6.79
CA ALA A 130 6.65 3.71 -7.04
C ALA A 130 6.55 2.27 -7.53
N PHE A 131 7.45 1.90 -8.44
CA PHE A 131 7.73 0.51 -8.80
C PHE A 131 8.99 0.07 -8.06
N ILE A 132 8.91 -1.10 -7.42
CA ILE A 132 9.99 -1.70 -6.63
C ILE A 132 10.36 -3.03 -7.24
N GLN A 133 11.66 -3.31 -7.37
CA GLN A 133 12.19 -4.61 -7.72
C GLN A 133 13.29 -5.00 -6.70
N THR A 134 13.07 -6.09 -5.98
CA THR A 134 14.00 -6.55 -4.93
C THR A 134 15.15 -7.40 -5.48
N GLY A 135 14.98 -7.99 -6.66
CA GLY A 135 15.91 -8.96 -7.21
C GLY A 135 15.92 -10.32 -6.50
N LYS A 136 14.89 -10.58 -5.67
CA LYS A 136 14.77 -11.79 -4.86
C LYS A 136 13.54 -12.60 -5.29
N ASP A 137 13.58 -13.91 -5.05
CA ASP A 137 12.46 -14.83 -5.26
C ASP A 137 11.95 -15.47 -3.96
N LEU A 138 12.48 -15.04 -2.82
CA LEU A 138 12.08 -15.51 -1.50
C LEU A 138 10.84 -14.76 -1.02
N ARG A 139 9.71 -15.47 -0.99
CA ARG A 139 8.39 -14.91 -0.73
C ARG A 139 8.31 -14.07 0.54
N ASN A 140 8.76 -14.63 1.66
CA ASN A 140 8.69 -13.94 2.96
C ASN A 140 9.56 -12.68 2.99
N GLU A 141 10.72 -12.72 2.36
CA GLU A 141 11.59 -11.55 2.27
C GLU A 141 10.97 -10.45 1.40
N ASN A 142 10.39 -10.83 0.25
CA ASN A 142 9.71 -9.89 -0.62
C ASN A 142 8.51 -9.25 0.06
N MET A 143 7.69 -10.01 0.77
CA MET A 143 6.57 -9.46 1.54
C MET A 143 7.03 -8.40 2.55
N ALA A 144 8.12 -8.67 3.28
CA ALA A 144 8.69 -7.72 4.24
C ALA A 144 9.25 -6.47 3.55
N LEU A 145 9.97 -6.63 2.44
CA LEU A 145 10.54 -5.52 1.67
C LEU A 145 9.46 -4.65 1.04
N PHE A 146 8.41 -5.25 0.48
CA PHE A 146 7.28 -4.49 -0.08
C PHE A 146 6.56 -3.67 0.99
N ARG A 147 6.30 -4.27 2.15
CA ARG A 147 5.76 -3.56 3.31
C ARG A 147 6.63 -2.37 3.71
N ASN A 148 7.93 -2.58 3.84
CA ASN A 148 8.87 -1.53 4.25
C ASN A 148 8.92 -0.39 3.22
N SER A 149 8.96 -0.74 1.92
CA SER A 149 8.95 0.25 0.84
C SER A 149 7.65 1.06 0.80
N ALA A 150 6.51 0.43 1.01
CA ALA A 150 5.22 1.12 1.05
C ALA A 150 5.13 2.10 2.23
N LEU A 151 5.58 1.69 3.41
CA LEU A 151 5.60 2.56 4.60
C LEU A 151 6.61 3.70 4.47
N ALA A 152 7.78 3.45 3.88
CA ALA A 152 8.77 4.49 3.61
C ALA A 152 8.23 5.54 2.64
N LEU A 153 7.66 5.11 1.52
CA LEU A 153 7.04 6.02 0.55
C LEU A 153 5.93 6.87 1.21
N PHE A 154 5.09 6.26 2.03
CA PHE A 154 4.04 6.98 2.73
C PHE A 154 4.60 8.02 3.72
N ALA A 155 5.63 7.67 4.49
CA ALA A 155 6.29 8.59 5.41
C ALA A 155 6.91 9.79 4.69
N ASP A 156 7.49 9.55 3.52
CA ASP A 156 8.08 10.62 2.69
C ASP A 156 7.00 11.56 2.16
N VAL A 157 5.93 11.01 1.59
CA VAL A 157 4.78 11.80 1.10
C VAL A 157 4.15 12.64 2.21
N LEU A 158 3.94 12.06 3.39
CA LEU A 158 3.43 12.81 4.54
C LEU A 158 4.35 13.96 4.95
N SER A 159 5.66 13.78 4.86
CA SER A 159 6.65 14.80 5.23
C SER A 159 6.73 15.97 4.25
N GLU A 160 6.36 15.75 2.99
CA GLU A 160 6.37 16.77 1.94
C GLU A 160 5.13 17.65 1.94
N VAL A 161 4.09 17.27 2.68
CA VAL A 161 2.88 18.06 2.85
C VAL A 161 3.06 18.96 4.07
N GLU A 162 3.06 20.27 3.84
CA GLU A 162 3.09 21.25 4.93
C GLU A 162 1.81 21.17 5.78
N SER A 163 2.00 21.39 7.06
CA SER A 163 0.92 21.32 8.06
C SER A 163 0.00 22.54 7.96
#